data_1cac7aaf8633103d2d7350a1a291b075
#
_entry.id   1cac7aaf8633103d2d7350a1a291b075
#
_cell.length_a   1.000
_cell.length_b   1.000
_cell.length_c   1.000
_cell.angle_alpha   90.00
_cell.angle_beta   90.00
_cell.angle_gamma   90.00
#
_symmetry.space_group_name_H-M   'P 1'
#
loop_
_entity.id
_entity.type
_entity.pdbx_description
1 polymer ?
#
loop_
_entity_poly.entity_id
_entity_poly.type
_entity_poly.pdbx_seq_one_letter_code
_entity_poly.pdbx_strand_id
1 'polypeptide(L)'
;MKKFRGSALVAGAAAFALTISGCAAPEELTPTQSATSDPETTVEWYEDLAPQITVGWNDIVDHFNGSTAAGNNVANSLTAYLTGSGFNYYDSSPALIKNTDYGTYEIVVEDPLTVKYTINDGVVWSDGTQIDGADMLLAWISTFGYYKNEDGSYMFSHAAPKDTLASKLPTIDGNSITFEYDVQYVDWELQFGVGVAAHGTVMLAHSDITDPAAAKQALIDAVYNGDDAFVAAVADVWNNGYQFANTPDNPLVYLSSGPYVLEELVEEQYSTHVVNPLYNWGPKPKYERITIRQIADSTAAIQAVDNGEVQIASGQPTADVLQLVQGLANASYASSEEAAYEHVDLSQNNGGPFDPASYGGDEETALKVRQAFLLSIPRNEIIEKIIKPLNPTAKLRTSVLFVPGSEGYDTAESYYSMYLGTDDENRAMAQELLAEAGVSTPIDVKFWFPTGNVRRTNEFELIKTSADSVGFNVIQDDEPNWEFTGLVYPDVNPHDATIFAWAATSLAVSGDDQYLTLGGPSNWTGYDNAEVDALLEELNVAVKKEDQLRIRLAIEENLAKDAYNITIFQFPGLTWWDNSVTSVDPSLLVPYYFWNFWDWTPTAG
;
A
#
# COMPACT_ATOMS: atom_id res chain seq x y z
N MET A 1 -37.68 -10.57 -35.69
CA MET A 1 -37.96 -11.62 -36.71
C MET A 1 -36.83 -11.66 -37.71
N LYS A 2 -35.92 -12.60 -37.62
CA LYS A 2 -35.26 -13.30 -38.72
C LYS A 2 -34.44 -14.44 -38.10
N LYS A 3 -34.65 -15.61 -38.65
CA LYS A 3 -34.39 -16.94 -38.11
C LYS A 3 -32.93 -17.34 -38.24
N PHE A 4 -32.53 -18.11 -37.22
CA PHE A 4 -31.43 -19.07 -37.17
C PHE A 4 -31.31 -19.98 -38.36
N ARG A 5 -30.07 -20.39 -38.66
CA ARG A 5 -29.75 -21.74 -39.10
C ARG A 5 -28.40 -22.14 -38.51
N GLY A 6 -28.46 -23.19 -37.70
CA GLY A 6 -27.32 -23.92 -37.23
C GLY A 6 -26.78 -24.87 -38.28
N SER A 7 -25.56 -25.28 -38.12
CA SER A 7 -25.03 -26.51 -38.73
C SER A 7 -24.05 -27.17 -37.75
N ALA A 8 -24.35 -28.39 -37.48
CA ALA A 8 -23.62 -29.29 -36.58
C ALA A 8 -22.57 -30.08 -37.35
N LEU A 9 -21.55 -30.51 -36.63
CA LEU A 9 -20.79 -31.75 -36.65
C LEU A 9 -19.91 -32.09 -37.85
N VAL A 10 -18.68 -32.57 -37.54
CA VAL A 10 -18.34 -33.99 -37.56
C VAL A 10 -16.98 -34.20 -36.87
N ALA A 11 -16.94 -35.16 -35.93
CA ALA A 11 -15.75 -35.73 -35.34
C ALA A 11 -15.01 -36.63 -36.34
N GLY A 12 -13.70 -36.58 -36.38
CA GLY A 12 -12.86 -37.50 -37.12
C GLY A 12 -11.63 -37.87 -36.31
N ALA A 13 -11.67 -39.05 -35.71
CA ALA A 13 -10.52 -39.72 -35.16
C ALA A 13 -9.64 -40.28 -36.29
N ALA A 14 -8.36 -39.96 -36.26
CA ALA A 14 -7.38 -40.66 -37.08
C ALA A 14 -6.22 -41.13 -36.20
N ALA A 15 -6.19 -42.43 -35.98
CA ALA A 15 -5.04 -43.14 -35.46
C ALA A 15 -3.97 -43.23 -36.56
N PHE A 16 -2.71 -42.96 -36.21
CA PHE A 16 -1.59 -43.36 -37.09
C PHE A 16 -0.58 -44.18 -36.30
N ALA A 17 -0.27 -45.31 -36.93
CA ALA A 17 0.53 -46.40 -36.42
C ALA A 17 2.03 -46.11 -36.46
N LEU A 18 2.74 -46.71 -35.51
CA LEU A 18 4.19 -46.88 -35.47
C LEU A 18 4.72 -47.63 -36.68
N THR A 19 5.83 -47.18 -37.25
CA THR A 19 6.76 -48.04 -37.95
C THR A 19 8.17 -47.88 -37.38
N ILE A 20 8.69 -49.01 -36.92
CA ILE A 20 10.07 -49.22 -36.46
C ILE A 20 10.92 -49.55 -37.68
N SER A 21 12.08 -48.93 -37.82
CA SER A 21 13.27 -49.43 -38.51
C SER A 21 14.45 -48.55 -38.15
N GLY A 22 15.52 -48.95 -37.68
CA GLY A 22 16.38 -50.06 -37.79
C GLY A 22 17.82 -49.57 -37.71
N CYS A 23 18.62 -50.18 -36.89
CA CYS A 23 19.99 -49.91 -36.44
C CYS A 23 21.00 -49.51 -37.51
N ALA A 24 21.93 -48.61 -37.11
CA ALA A 24 23.37 -48.73 -37.34
C ALA A 24 24.15 -47.95 -36.29
N ALA A 25 25.02 -48.64 -35.57
CA ALA A 25 26.08 -48.11 -34.72
C ALA A 25 27.43 -48.39 -35.43
N PRO A 26 28.57 -48.00 -34.94
CA PRO A 26 29.02 -46.82 -34.18
C PRO A 26 30.38 -46.30 -34.71
N GLU A 27 30.80 -45.13 -34.24
CA GLU A 27 32.24 -44.82 -34.10
C GLU A 27 32.49 -44.12 -32.77
N GLU A 28 33.37 -44.72 -31.96
CA GLU A 28 33.90 -44.20 -30.71
C GLU A 28 34.74 -42.95 -30.96
N LEU A 29 34.33 -41.82 -30.37
CA LEU A 29 35.20 -40.67 -30.14
C LEU A 29 35.44 -40.53 -28.64
N THR A 30 36.68 -40.65 -28.24
CA THR A 30 37.22 -40.44 -26.89
C THR A 30 36.85 -39.06 -26.33
N PRO A 31 36.39 -38.95 -25.09
CA PRO A 31 36.05 -37.65 -24.52
C PRO A 31 37.30 -36.93 -24.06
N THR A 32 37.48 -35.73 -24.60
CA THR A 32 38.34 -34.70 -23.99
C THR A 32 37.59 -34.17 -22.79
N GLN A 33 38.15 -34.37 -21.61
CA GLN A 33 37.61 -33.75 -20.37
C GLN A 33 37.75 -32.24 -20.48
N SER A 34 36.65 -31.56 -20.73
CA SER A 34 36.43 -30.20 -20.30
C SER A 34 35.69 -30.25 -18.98
N ALA A 35 36.28 -29.69 -17.95
CA ALA A 35 35.66 -29.52 -16.68
C ALA A 35 34.48 -28.52 -16.85
N THR A 36 33.29 -29.06 -17.00
CA THR A 36 32.07 -28.32 -16.77
C THR A 36 31.77 -28.42 -15.26
N SER A 37 31.98 -27.35 -14.56
CA SER A 37 31.30 -27.16 -13.27
C SER A 37 29.82 -27.04 -13.58
N ASP A 38 29.06 -28.11 -13.36
CA ASP A 38 27.62 -28.06 -13.25
C ASP A 38 27.27 -27.28 -11.96
N PRO A 39 26.54 -26.22 -12.03
CA PRO A 39 25.77 -25.73 -10.89
C PRO A 39 24.32 -26.20 -11.02
N GLU A 40 24.09 -27.50 -11.01
CA GLU A 40 22.80 -28.02 -10.54
C GLU A 40 22.82 -28.07 -9.03
N THR A 41 22.72 -26.94 -8.38
CA THR A 41 22.03 -26.88 -7.10
C THR A 41 20.54 -26.86 -7.40
N THR A 42 19.97 -28.04 -7.63
CA THR A 42 18.52 -28.25 -7.52
C THR A 42 18.13 -27.76 -6.13
N VAL A 43 17.37 -26.69 -6.08
CA VAL A 43 16.86 -26.16 -4.83
C VAL A 43 15.72 -27.08 -4.41
N GLU A 44 16.02 -28.06 -3.53
CA GLU A 44 15.09 -29.11 -3.07
C GLU A 44 13.85 -28.57 -2.31
N TRP A 45 13.80 -27.26 -2.02
CA TRP A 45 12.78 -26.67 -1.16
C TRP A 45 11.36 -26.71 -1.75
N TYR A 46 11.18 -26.89 -3.05
CA TYR A 46 9.87 -26.92 -3.71
C TYR A 46 9.39 -28.33 -4.09
N GLU A 47 10.10 -29.41 -3.72
CA GLU A 47 9.74 -30.80 -4.12
C GLU A 47 8.55 -31.35 -3.34
N ASP A 48 8.28 -30.88 -2.12
CA ASP A 48 7.20 -31.36 -1.23
C ASP A 48 6.11 -30.30 -0.95
N LEU A 49 5.85 -29.40 -1.88
CA LEU A 49 4.83 -28.34 -1.70
C LEU A 49 3.41 -28.90 -1.83
N ALA A 50 2.47 -28.31 -1.10
CA ALA A 50 1.05 -28.54 -1.33
C ALA A 50 0.66 -28.02 -2.72
N PRO A 51 -0.28 -28.70 -3.45
CA PRO A 51 -0.51 -28.39 -4.86
C PRO A 51 -0.98 -26.96 -5.11
N GLN A 52 -1.97 -26.47 -4.35
CA GLN A 52 -2.59 -25.16 -4.61
C GLN A 52 -3.34 -24.63 -3.40
N ILE A 53 -3.37 -23.30 -3.30
CA ILE A 53 -4.31 -22.54 -2.47
C ILE A 53 -5.00 -21.48 -3.33
N THR A 54 -6.31 -21.29 -3.13
CA THR A 54 -7.07 -20.22 -3.75
C THR A 54 -7.45 -19.20 -2.68
N VAL A 55 -7.21 -17.92 -2.95
CA VAL A 55 -7.54 -16.82 -2.05
C VAL A 55 -8.51 -15.85 -2.73
N GLY A 56 -9.44 -15.27 -1.98
CA GLY A 56 -10.42 -14.32 -2.47
C GLY A 56 -9.99 -12.89 -2.19
N TRP A 57 -10.05 -12.04 -3.23
CA TRP A 57 -9.86 -10.60 -3.11
C TRP A 57 -10.99 -9.85 -3.81
N ASN A 58 -11.28 -8.63 -3.36
CA ASN A 58 -12.44 -7.87 -3.83
C ASN A 58 -12.21 -7.07 -5.11
N ASP A 59 -10.98 -7.02 -5.60
CA ASP A 59 -10.59 -6.23 -6.76
C ASP A 59 -9.72 -7.06 -7.71
N ILE A 60 -9.41 -6.50 -8.90
CA ILE A 60 -8.69 -7.21 -9.95
C ILE A 60 -7.23 -6.79 -10.04
N VAL A 61 -6.40 -7.76 -10.44
CA VAL A 61 -5.01 -7.53 -10.86
C VAL A 61 -5.00 -7.24 -12.35
N ASP A 62 -4.47 -6.10 -12.75
CA ASP A 62 -4.43 -5.63 -14.15
C ASP A 62 -3.11 -4.99 -14.56
N HIS A 63 -2.18 -4.79 -13.64
CA HIS A 63 -0.95 -4.06 -13.89
C HIS A 63 0.27 -4.66 -13.20
N PHE A 64 1.36 -4.90 -13.95
CA PHE A 64 2.59 -5.52 -13.44
C PHE A 64 3.70 -4.52 -13.07
N ASN A 65 3.46 -3.21 -13.25
CA ASN A 65 4.32 -2.15 -12.72
C ASN A 65 3.56 -1.30 -11.70
N GLY A 66 3.55 -1.72 -10.45
CA GLY A 66 2.89 -1.02 -9.34
C GLY A 66 3.49 0.35 -8.99
N SER A 67 4.65 0.70 -9.57
CA SER A 67 5.27 2.01 -9.34
C SER A 67 4.66 3.13 -10.17
N THR A 68 3.87 2.82 -11.19
CA THR A 68 3.15 3.83 -11.99
C THR A 68 1.90 4.32 -11.27
N ALA A 69 1.43 5.52 -11.62
CA ALA A 69 0.17 6.04 -11.10
C ALA A 69 -1.04 5.13 -11.46
N ALA A 70 -1.03 4.52 -12.64
CA ALA A 70 -2.06 3.58 -13.09
C ALA A 70 -2.01 2.23 -12.37
N GLY A 71 -0.81 1.74 -12.06
CA GLY A 71 -0.60 0.44 -11.41
C GLY A 71 -0.67 0.48 -9.88
N ASN A 72 -0.72 1.65 -9.27
CA ASN A 72 -0.68 1.82 -7.82
C ASN A 72 -2.06 1.55 -7.18
N ASN A 73 -2.43 0.27 -7.07
CA ASN A 73 -3.60 -0.18 -6.32
C ASN A 73 -3.28 -1.40 -5.45
N VAL A 74 -4.18 -1.75 -4.52
CA VAL A 74 -3.95 -2.84 -3.57
C VAL A 74 -3.91 -4.21 -4.26
N ALA A 75 -4.78 -4.48 -5.23
CA ALA A 75 -4.81 -5.77 -5.93
C ALA A 75 -3.48 -6.05 -6.67
N ASN A 76 -2.95 -5.03 -7.37
CA ASN A 76 -1.63 -5.11 -8.00
C ASN A 76 -0.50 -5.31 -6.99
N SER A 77 -0.62 -4.68 -5.79
CA SER A 77 0.36 -4.84 -4.70
C SER A 77 0.41 -6.27 -4.16
N LEU A 78 -0.72 -7.00 -4.11
CA LEU A 78 -0.75 -8.41 -3.71
C LEU A 78 0.08 -9.27 -4.68
N THR A 79 -0.14 -9.09 -5.98
CA THR A 79 0.65 -9.78 -7.01
C THR A 79 2.13 -9.39 -6.95
N ALA A 80 2.42 -8.10 -6.84
CA ALA A 80 3.80 -7.61 -6.70
C ALA A 80 4.49 -8.22 -5.48
N TYR A 81 3.77 -8.47 -4.38
CA TYR A 81 4.31 -9.09 -3.18
C TYR A 81 4.62 -10.58 -3.37
N LEU A 82 3.86 -11.30 -4.20
CA LEU A 82 4.15 -12.70 -4.58
C LEU A 82 5.30 -12.79 -5.57
N THR A 83 5.41 -11.85 -6.50
CA THR A 83 6.33 -11.91 -7.65
C THR A 83 7.57 -11.02 -7.50
N GLY A 84 7.63 -10.20 -6.45
CA GLY A 84 8.74 -9.31 -6.15
C GLY A 84 9.57 -9.75 -4.96
N SER A 85 10.79 -9.26 -4.89
CA SER A 85 11.67 -9.30 -3.73
C SER A 85 12.32 -7.95 -3.52
N GLY A 86 12.70 -7.66 -2.29
CA GLY A 86 13.31 -6.39 -1.94
C GLY A 86 14.30 -6.50 -0.78
N PHE A 87 14.94 -5.40 -0.46
CA PHE A 87 15.88 -5.28 0.66
C PHE A 87 15.21 -5.42 2.03
N ASN A 88 13.89 -5.21 2.08
CA ASN A 88 13.09 -5.24 3.31
C ASN A 88 11.76 -5.93 3.07
N TYR A 89 11.17 -6.45 4.15
CA TYR A 89 9.76 -6.80 4.27
C TYR A 89 9.28 -6.45 5.69
N TYR A 90 7.96 -6.49 5.93
CA TYR A 90 7.40 -6.23 7.26
C TYR A 90 6.96 -7.53 7.91
N ASP A 91 6.89 -7.56 9.25
CA ASP A 91 6.22 -8.62 10.00
C ASP A 91 4.80 -8.20 10.44
N SER A 92 4.09 -9.07 11.16
CA SER A 92 2.72 -8.78 11.63
C SER A 92 2.65 -7.63 12.64
N SER A 93 3.75 -7.32 13.31
CA SER A 93 3.88 -6.23 14.30
C SER A 93 4.31 -4.89 13.68
N PRO A 94 4.10 -4.68 12.40
CA PRO A 94 4.79 -3.91 11.38
C PRO A 94 6.22 -3.47 11.74
N ALA A 95 7.09 -4.45 12.05
CA ALA A 95 8.52 -4.19 12.17
C ALA A 95 9.20 -4.38 10.82
N LEU A 96 10.16 -3.50 10.51
CA LEU A 96 10.97 -3.59 9.30
C LEU A 96 12.01 -4.71 9.45
N ILE A 97 11.92 -5.73 8.60
CA ILE A 97 12.86 -6.86 8.55
C ILE A 97 13.77 -6.69 7.34
N LYS A 98 15.09 -6.64 7.57
CA LYS A 98 16.09 -6.61 6.48
C LYS A 98 16.22 -7.97 5.84
N ASN A 99 16.05 -8.03 4.52
CA ASN A 99 16.22 -9.26 3.73
C ASN A 99 17.68 -9.40 3.30
N THR A 100 18.51 -9.87 4.22
CA THR A 100 19.95 -10.01 3.98
C THR A 100 20.31 -11.10 2.97
N ASP A 101 19.38 -12.00 2.66
CA ASP A 101 19.56 -13.01 1.60
C ASP A 101 19.39 -12.40 0.20
N TYR A 102 18.58 -11.32 0.07
CA TYR A 102 18.43 -10.56 -1.16
C TYR A 102 19.58 -9.59 -1.39
N GLY A 103 19.94 -8.83 -0.36
CA GLY A 103 20.96 -7.82 -0.46
C GLY A 103 21.16 -7.02 0.82
N THR A 104 21.98 -6.00 0.73
CA THR A 104 22.33 -5.12 1.84
C THR A 104 22.29 -3.65 1.42
N TYR A 105 22.12 -2.77 2.39
CA TYR A 105 22.29 -1.34 2.20
C TYR A 105 22.93 -0.69 3.42
N GLU A 106 23.68 0.37 3.19
CA GLU A 106 24.43 1.08 4.23
C GLU A 106 24.65 2.56 3.88
N ILE A 107 24.73 3.40 4.89
CA ILE A 107 25.21 4.77 4.74
C ILE A 107 26.74 4.72 4.59
N VAL A 108 27.27 5.18 3.46
CA VAL A 108 28.72 5.25 3.20
C VAL A 108 29.31 6.63 3.50
N VAL A 109 28.47 7.68 3.47
CA VAL A 109 28.80 9.04 3.92
C VAL A 109 27.58 9.60 4.64
N GLU A 110 27.77 10.17 5.84
CA GLU A 110 26.67 10.73 6.63
C GLU A 110 26.23 12.12 6.13
N ASP A 111 27.17 12.94 5.65
CA ASP A 111 26.87 14.28 5.17
C ASP A 111 27.83 14.67 4.02
N PRO A 112 27.34 14.82 2.77
CA PRO A 112 25.95 14.56 2.36
C PRO A 112 25.58 13.09 2.49
N LEU A 113 24.30 12.82 2.82
CA LEU A 113 23.80 11.46 2.97
C LEU A 113 24.04 10.67 1.67
N THR A 114 24.90 9.68 1.75
CA THR A 114 25.23 8.81 0.61
C THR A 114 25.01 7.37 1.00
N VAL A 115 24.17 6.67 0.23
CA VAL A 115 23.77 5.30 0.52
C VAL A 115 24.24 4.38 -0.59
N LYS A 116 24.74 3.21 -0.20
CA LYS A 116 25.07 2.12 -1.11
C LYS A 116 24.11 0.96 -0.89
N TYR A 117 23.52 0.48 -1.98
CA TYR A 117 22.72 -0.75 -2.04
C TYR A 117 23.49 -1.79 -2.83
N THR A 118 23.48 -3.04 -2.35
CA THR A 118 24.16 -4.16 -3.01
C THR A 118 23.22 -5.36 -3.05
N ILE A 119 22.95 -5.91 -4.22
CA ILE A 119 22.21 -7.15 -4.42
C ILE A 119 23.19 -8.32 -4.38
N ASN A 120 22.83 -9.40 -3.70
CA ASN A 120 23.70 -10.57 -3.58
C ASN A 120 23.87 -11.30 -4.93
N ASP A 121 25.01 -11.95 -5.11
CA ASP A 121 25.23 -12.83 -6.26
C ASP A 121 24.22 -13.97 -6.27
N GLY A 122 23.70 -14.32 -7.45
CA GLY A 122 22.72 -15.39 -7.62
C GLY A 122 21.27 -14.97 -7.39
N VAL A 123 20.99 -13.70 -7.05
CA VAL A 123 19.63 -13.13 -7.07
C VAL A 123 19.28 -12.80 -8.51
N VAL A 124 18.33 -13.52 -9.08
CA VAL A 124 18.03 -13.47 -10.52
C VAL A 124 16.54 -13.21 -10.79
N TRP A 125 16.23 -12.72 -11.97
CA TRP A 125 14.88 -12.73 -12.51
C TRP A 125 14.44 -14.14 -12.86
N SER A 126 13.16 -14.37 -13.05
CA SER A 126 12.57 -15.68 -13.39
C SER A 126 13.05 -16.27 -14.73
N ASP A 127 13.71 -15.49 -15.56
CA ASP A 127 14.39 -15.95 -16.77
C ASP A 127 15.88 -16.30 -16.55
N GLY A 128 16.37 -16.18 -15.32
CA GLY A 128 17.76 -16.45 -14.94
C GLY A 128 18.72 -15.28 -15.10
N THR A 129 18.25 -14.13 -15.53
CA THR A 129 19.08 -12.92 -15.65
C THR A 129 19.40 -12.37 -14.27
N GLN A 130 20.70 -12.17 -13.93
CA GLN A 130 21.13 -11.57 -12.65
C GLN A 130 20.48 -10.20 -12.44
N ILE A 131 19.96 -9.94 -11.24
CA ILE A 131 19.52 -8.61 -10.85
C ILE A 131 20.75 -7.82 -10.40
N ASP A 132 20.96 -6.64 -10.98
CA ASP A 132 22.23 -5.89 -10.82
C ASP A 132 22.03 -4.36 -10.84
N GLY A 133 23.13 -3.65 -11.00
CA GLY A 133 23.15 -2.19 -11.05
C GLY A 133 22.31 -1.56 -12.15
N ALA A 134 22.05 -2.25 -13.26
CA ALA A 134 21.18 -1.74 -14.33
C ALA A 134 19.70 -1.73 -13.90
N ASP A 135 19.25 -2.78 -13.18
CA ASP A 135 17.90 -2.83 -12.62
C ASP A 135 17.69 -1.74 -11.57
N MET A 136 18.71 -1.55 -10.72
CA MET A 136 18.72 -0.47 -9.73
C MET A 136 18.81 0.93 -10.38
N LEU A 137 19.51 1.07 -11.52
CA LEU A 137 19.54 2.34 -12.27
C LEU A 137 18.16 2.68 -12.85
N LEU A 138 17.45 1.71 -13.43
CA LEU A 138 16.08 1.94 -13.91
C LEU A 138 15.16 2.37 -12.77
N ALA A 139 15.24 1.69 -11.62
CA ALA A 139 14.48 2.06 -10.43
C ALA A 139 14.84 3.48 -9.95
N TRP A 140 16.12 3.85 -9.97
CA TRP A 140 16.57 5.16 -9.55
C TRP A 140 16.05 6.28 -10.47
N ILE A 141 16.23 6.16 -11.81
CA ILE A 141 15.79 7.20 -12.75
C ILE A 141 14.27 7.38 -12.76
N SER A 142 13.50 6.32 -12.53
CA SER A 142 12.04 6.40 -12.48
C SER A 142 11.54 6.97 -11.14
N THR A 143 12.15 6.63 -10.02
CA THR A 143 11.74 7.07 -8.68
C THR A 143 12.13 8.52 -8.41
N PHE A 144 13.36 8.91 -8.74
CA PHE A 144 13.88 10.25 -8.43
C PHE A 144 13.57 11.29 -9.52
N GLY A 145 12.77 10.94 -10.54
CA GLY A 145 12.28 11.90 -11.53
C GLY A 145 13.37 12.66 -12.27
N TYR A 146 14.52 11.99 -12.50
CA TYR A 146 15.70 12.61 -13.11
C TYR A 146 15.43 13.11 -14.53
N TYR A 147 14.62 12.36 -15.30
CA TYR A 147 14.26 12.72 -16.68
C TYR A 147 12.91 13.44 -16.72
N LYS A 148 12.91 14.59 -17.43
CA LYS A 148 11.71 15.41 -17.65
C LYS A 148 11.45 15.63 -19.14
N ASN A 149 10.19 15.71 -19.53
CA ASN A 149 9.75 16.09 -20.84
C ASN A 149 9.99 17.59 -21.10
N GLU A 150 9.84 18.04 -22.36
CA GLU A 150 10.00 19.45 -22.72
C GLU A 150 9.05 20.41 -21.99
N ASP A 151 7.87 19.93 -21.57
CA ASP A 151 6.89 20.70 -20.80
C ASP A 151 7.16 20.70 -19.29
N GLY A 152 8.22 20.01 -18.84
CA GLY A 152 8.61 19.91 -17.44
C GLY A 152 7.95 18.76 -16.66
N SER A 153 7.02 18.00 -17.28
CA SER A 153 6.45 16.79 -16.68
C SER A 153 7.49 15.67 -16.56
N TYR A 154 7.26 14.72 -15.65
CA TYR A 154 8.15 13.57 -15.52
C TYR A 154 8.04 12.63 -16.72
N MET A 155 9.19 12.18 -17.23
CA MET A 155 9.25 11.22 -18.33
C MET A 155 8.76 9.83 -17.87
N PHE A 156 9.06 9.45 -16.62
CA PHE A 156 8.51 8.26 -15.96
C PHE A 156 7.33 8.70 -15.07
N SER A 157 6.12 8.20 -15.33
CA SER A 157 4.90 8.54 -14.60
C SER A 157 4.79 7.79 -13.26
N HIS A 158 5.79 7.97 -12.40
CA HIS A 158 5.83 7.37 -11.07
C HIS A 158 4.70 7.92 -10.18
N ALA A 159 4.05 7.04 -9.40
CA ALA A 159 2.92 7.43 -8.53
C ALA A 159 3.31 8.47 -7.45
N ALA A 160 4.55 8.41 -6.97
CA ALA A 160 5.10 9.33 -5.97
C ALA A 160 6.57 9.65 -6.26
N PRO A 161 6.87 10.52 -7.25
CA PRO A 161 8.24 10.86 -7.60
C PRO A 161 8.95 11.60 -6.46
N LYS A 162 10.26 11.38 -6.32
CA LYS A 162 11.12 11.92 -5.26
C LYS A 162 12.22 12.82 -5.85
N ASP A 163 11.86 13.66 -6.81
CA ASP A 163 12.79 14.50 -7.59
C ASP A 163 13.55 15.56 -6.77
N THR A 164 13.05 15.88 -5.58
CA THR A 164 13.72 16.79 -4.65
C THR A 164 14.80 16.13 -3.79
N LEU A 165 14.87 14.79 -3.80
CA LEU A 165 15.75 14.06 -2.89
C LEU A 165 17.12 13.73 -3.49
N ALA A 166 17.25 13.51 -4.80
CA ALA A 166 18.52 13.19 -5.44
C ALA A 166 18.55 13.65 -6.90
N SER A 167 19.45 14.58 -7.23
CA SER A 167 19.59 15.16 -8.57
C SER A 167 20.84 14.69 -9.32
N LYS A 168 21.79 14.04 -8.62
CA LYS A 168 23.05 13.57 -9.21
C LYS A 168 22.93 12.10 -9.61
N LEU A 169 23.35 11.77 -10.84
CA LEU A 169 23.39 10.38 -11.27
C LEU A 169 24.16 9.50 -10.28
N PRO A 170 23.67 8.29 -9.99
CA PRO A 170 24.31 7.33 -9.11
C PRO A 170 25.61 6.81 -9.70
N THR A 171 26.38 6.08 -8.93
CA THR A 171 27.52 5.27 -9.42
C THR A 171 27.11 3.80 -9.40
N ILE A 172 27.32 3.10 -10.50
CA ILE A 172 27.08 1.65 -10.66
C ILE A 172 28.40 0.90 -10.58
N ASP A 173 28.46 -0.16 -9.76
CA ASP A 173 29.59 -1.08 -9.70
C ASP A 173 29.08 -2.52 -9.56
N GLY A 174 28.95 -3.22 -10.69
CA GLY A 174 28.40 -4.57 -10.76
C GLY A 174 26.98 -4.65 -10.16
N ASN A 175 26.84 -5.37 -9.05
CA ASN A 175 25.59 -5.55 -8.33
C ASN A 175 25.28 -4.43 -7.32
N SER A 176 25.99 -3.32 -7.39
CA SER A 176 25.84 -2.21 -6.44
C SER A 176 25.48 -0.91 -7.13
N ILE A 177 24.68 -0.10 -6.46
CA ILE A 177 24.42 1.29 -6.78
C ILE A 177 24.76 2.16 -5.57
N THR A 178 25.41 3.29 -5.81
CA THR A 178 25.70 4.29 -4.78
C THR A 178 25.20 5.64 -5.25
N PHE A 179 24.39 6.31 -4.44
CA PHE A 179 23.91 7.65 -4.76
C PHE A 179 23.88 8.56 -3.53
N GLU A 180 24.04 9.83 -3.80
CA GLU A 180 24.02 10.92 -2.82
C GLU A 180 22.63 11.55 -2.82
N TYR A 181 22.07 11.74 -1.64
CA TYR A 181 20.87 12.56 -1.46
C TYR A 181 21.27 14.04 -1.43
N ASP A 182 20.49 14.89 -2.06
CA ASP A 182 20.69 16.35 -2.05
C ASP A 182 20.39 16.96 -0.67
N VAL A 183 19.57 16.25 0.12
CA VAL A 183 19.22 16.58 1.51
C VAL A 183 19.29 15.32 2.36
N GLN A 184 19.41 15.46 3.67
CA GLN A 184 19.18 14.33 4.57
C GLN A 184 17.74 13.84 4.39
N TYR A 185 17.52 12.52 4.45
CA TYR A 185 16.20 11.97 4.24
C TYR A 185 15.86 10.89 5.27
N VAL A 186 14.78 11.13 6.00
CA VAL A 186 14.36 10.31 7.15
C VAL A 186 14.05 8.85 6.79
N ASP A 187 13.40 8.63 5.65
CA ASP A 187 12.95 7.30 5.20
C ASP A 187 13.88 6.64 4.18
N TRP A 188 15.15 6.98 4.20
CA TRP A 188 16.15 6.46 3.27
C TRP A 188 16.19 4.92 3.23
N GLU A 189 15.91 4.21 4.35
CA GLU A 189 15.86 2.75 4.42
C GLU A 189 14.66 2.14 3.67
N LEU A 190 13.59 2.92 3.47
CA LEU A 190 12.33 2.46 2.88
C LEU A 190 12.19 2.84 1.41
N GLN A 191 13.00 3.79 0.95
CA GLN A 191 12.75 4.49 -0.31
C GLN A 191 13.16 3.70 -1.55
N PHE A 192 14.09 2.75 -1.45
CA PHE A 192 14.70 2.17 -2.63
C PHE A 192 14.49 0.66 -2.76
N GLY A 193 14.09 0.24 -3.95
CA GLY A 193 13.91 -1.15 -4.33
C GLY A 193 13.91 -1.30 -5.85
N VAL A 194 14.04 -2.54 -6.32
CA VAL A 194 13.95 -2.88 -7.74
C VAL A 194 12.50 -3.21 -8.08
N GLY A 195 11.94 -2.53 -9.08
CA GLY A 195 10.57 -2.76 -9.56
C GLY A 195 10.52 -3.75 -10.71
N VAL A 196 10.53 -3.26 -11.95
CA VAL A 196 10.52 -4.08 -13.17
C VAL A 196 11.93 -4.33 -13.70
N ALA A 197 12.10 -5.42 -14.47
CA ALA A 197 13.39 -5.83 -15.02
C ALA A 197 13.90 -4.84 -16.08
N ALA A 198 15.10 -4.32 -15.90
CA ALA A 198 15.71 -3.36 -16.83
C ALA A 198 15.88 -3.96 -18.23
N HIS A 199 16.41 -5.17 -18.34
CA HIS A 199 16.58 -5.83 -19.63
C HIS A 199 15.23 -6.10 -20.32
N GLY A 200 14.20 -6.52 -19.56
CA GLY A 200 12.85 -6.73 -20.09
C GLY A 200 12.26 -5.45 -20.66
N THR A 201 12.32 -4.34 -19.90
CA THR A 201 11.83 -3.03 -20.34
C THR A 201 12.56 -2.52 -21.57
N VAL A 202 13.91 -2.64 -21.61
CA VAL A 202 14.71 -2.23 -22.77
C VAL A 202 14.42 -3.08 -24.01
N MET A 203 14.33 -4.40 -23.87
CA MET A 203 14.06 -5.30 -25.01
C MET A 203 12.64 -5.11 -25.57
N LEU A 204 11.70 -4.68 -24.75
CA LEU A 204 10.35 -4.28 -25.19
C LEU A 204 10.39 -2.94 -25.95
N ALA A 205 11.19 -1.98 -25.48
CA ALA A 205 11.33 -0.66 -26.08
C ALA A 205 12.16 -0.69 -27.40
N HIS A 206 13.20 -1.53 -27.42
CA HIS A 206 14.19 -1.65 -28.49
C HIS A 206 14.28 -3.12 -28.95
N SER A 207 13.34 -3.53 -29.80
CA SER A 207 13.16 -4.92 -30.25
C SER A 207 14.32 -5.50 -31.07
N ASP A 208 15.27 -4.70 -31.48
CA ASP A 208 16.53 -5.10 -32.12
C ASP A 208 17.58 -5.58 -31.10
N ILE A 209 17.41 -5.25 -29.81
CA ILE A 209 18.23 -5.76 -28.73
C ILE A 209 17.55 -7.01 -28.16
N THR A 210 18.20 -8.15 -28.31
CA THR A 210 17.62 -9.47 -27.91
C THR A 210 18.43 -10.19 -26.84
N ASP A 211 19.58 -9.65 -26.47
CA ASP A 211 20.44 -10.18 -25.41
C ASP A 211 20.23 -9.38 -24.12
N PRO A 212 19.87 -10.04 -22.99
CA PRO A 212 19.62 -9.34 -21.72
C PRO A 212 20.80 -8.50 -21.20
N ALA A 213 22.03 -9.01 -21.36
CA ALA A 213 23.22 -8.28 -20.89
C ALA A 213 23.48 -7.05 -21.77
N ALA A 214 23.27 -7.18 -23.09
CA ALA A 214 23.39 -6.04 -24.01
C ALA A 214 22.31 -4.98 -23.73
N ALA A 215 21.08 -5.40 -23.39
CA ALA A 215 19.98 -4.50 -23.02
C ALA A 215 20.31 -3.68 -21.77
N LYS A 216 20.82 -4.32 -20.73
CA LYS A 216 21.26 -3.66 -19.51
C LYS A 216 22.40 -2.67 -19.76
N GLN A 217 23.41 -3.09 -20.54
CA GLN A 217 24.52 -2.19 -20.89
C GLN A 217 24.04 -0.99 -21.72
N ALA A 218 23.09 -1.20 -22.65
CA ALA A 218 22.54 -0.13 -23.46
C ALA A 218 21.80 0.92 -22.60
N LEU A 219 21.06 0.49 -21.57
CA LEU A 219 20.44 1.41 -20.62
C LEU A 219 21.49 2.23 -19.86
N ILE A 220 22.53 1.57 -19.32
CA ILE A 220 23.62 2.25 -18.61
C ILE A 220 24.28 3.27 -19.54
N ASP A 221 24.65 2.86 -20.75
CA ASP A 221 25.30 3.73 -21.72
C ASP A 221 24.41 4.93 -22.11
N ALA A 222 23.10 4.71 -22.34
CA ALA A 222 22.17 5.77 -22.67
C ALA A 222 22.04 6.81 -21.54
N VAL A 223 21.90 6.35 -20.30
CA VAL A 223 21.78 7.25 -19.14
C VAL A 223 23.04 8.08 -18.94
N TYR A 224 24.24 7.46 -18.96
CA TYR A 224 25.47 8.20 -18.70
C TYR A 224 25.98 9.02 -19.88
N ASN A 225 25.57 8.70 -21.12
CA ASN A 225 25.93 9.49 -22.32
C ASN A 225 24.87 10.54 -22.68
N GLY A 226 23.72 10.58 -21.99
CA GLY A 226 22.63 11.53 -22.25
C GLY A 226 21.87 11.22 -23.55
N ASP A 227 21.62 9.95 -23.85
CA ASP A 227 20.74 9.55 -24.97
C ASP A 227 19.26 9.58 -24.51
N ASP A 228 18.71 10.80 -24.44
CA ASP A 228 17.34 11.04 -23.99
C ASP A 228 16.32 10.34 -24.88
N ALA A 229 16.61 10.14 -26.16
CA ALA A 229 15.70 9.46 -27.07
C ALA A 229 15.59 7.96 -26.75
N PHE A 230 16.70 7.30 -26.41
CA PHE A 230 16.71 5.93 -25.95
C PHE A 230 15.93 5.79 -24.63
N VAL A 231 16.21 6.66 -23.66
CA VAL A 231 15.54 6.65 -22.36
C VAL A 231 14.05 6.93 -22.49
N ALA A 232 13.64 7.82 -23.39
CA ALA A 232 12.21 8.11 -23.64
C ALA A 232 11.44 6.90 -24.16
N ALA A 233 12.04 6.07 -25.02
CA ALA A 233 11.42 4.83 -25.48
C ALA A 233 11.29 3.81 -24.33
N VAL A 234 12.31 3.71 -23.45
CA VAL A 234 12.26 2.88 -22.24
C VAL A 234 11.17 3.38 -21.28
N ALA A 235 11.06 4.70 -21.10
CA ALA A 235 10.03 5.30 -20.25
C ALA A 235 8.61 5.06 -20.77
N ASP A 236 8.40 5.09 -22.09
CA ASP A 236 7.09 4.78 -22.68
C ASP A 236 6.64 3.34 -22.35
N VAL A 237 7.54 2.37 -22.47
CA VAL A 237 7.26 0.98 -22.05
C VAL A 237 7.05 0.89 -20.55
N TRP A 238 7.87 1.56 -19.74
CA TRP A 238 7.74 1.57 -18.28
C TRP A 238 6.38 2.13 -17.84
N ASN A 239 5.89 3.18 -18.52
CA ASN A 239 4.62 3.83 -18.23
C ASN A 239 3.41 3.02 -18.69
N ASN A 240 3.47 2.40 -19.90
CA ASN A 240 2.30 1.91 -20.61
C ASN A 240 2.37 0.43 -20.97
N GLY A 241 3.52 -0.21 -20.85
CA GLY A 241 3.77 -1.57 -21.33
C GLY A 241 3.38 -2.70 -20.37
N TYR A 242 2.82 -2.39 -19.19
CA TYR A 242 2.62 -3.35 -18.12
C TYR A 242 1.14 -3.55 -17.70
N GLN A 243 0.19 -3.01 -18.46
CA GLN A 243 -1.24 -3.16 -18.21
C GLN A 243 -1.85 -4.25 -19.09
N PHE A 244 -2.49 -5.25 -18.49
CA PHE A 244 -3.07 -6.40 -19.20
C PHE A 244 -4.33 -6.91 -18.51
N ALA A 245 -5.35 -7.25 -19.29
CA ALA A 245 -6.57 -7.89 -18.81
C ALA A 245 -6.48 -9.43 -18.80
N ASN A 246 -5.61 -10.01 -19.63
CA ASN A 246 -5.36 -11.45 -19.71
C ASN A 246 -3.86 -11.72 -19.79
N THR A 247 -3.45 -12.97 -19.60
CA THR A 247 -2.04 -13.38 -19.65
C THR A 247 -1.35 -12.83 -20.90
N PRO A 248 -0.31 -12.00 -20.75
CA PRO A 248 0.42 -11.47 -21.90
C PRO A 248 1.18 -12.56 -22.65
N ASP A 249 1.23 -12.48 -23.98
CA ASP A 249 2.00 -13.41 -24.81
C ASP A 249 3.53 -13.28 -24.58
N ASN A 250 4.00 -12.09 -24.21
CA ASN A 250 5.42 -11.82 -24.00
C ASN A 250 5.79 -11.89 -22.51
N PRO A 251 6.59 -12.89 -22.09
CA PRO A 251 6.96 -13.05 -20.68
C PRO A 251 7.80 -11.90 -20.09
N LEU A 252 8.43 -11.06 -20.92
CA LEU A 252 9.24 -9.95 -20.46
C LEU A 252 8.45 -8.92 -19.64
N VAL A 253 7.11 -8.88 -19.77
CA VAL A 253 6.26 -7.93 -19.03
C VAL A 253 5.86 -8.40 -17.63
N TYR A 254 6.13 -9.66 -17.27
CA TYR A 254 5.82 -10.21 -15.95
C TYR A 254 6.99 -11.01 -15.35
N LEU A 255 8.23 -10.64 -15.66
CA LEU A 255 9.41 -11.20 -15.00
C LEU A 255 9.35 -10.98 -13.49
N SER A 256 9.68 -12.03 -12.75
CA SER A 256 9.59 -12.06 -11.29
C SER A 256 10.96 -12.15 -10.64
N SER A 257 11.16 -11.46 -9.54
CA SER A 257 12.28 -11.64 -8.61
C SER A 257 11.84 -12.36 -7.32
N GLY A 258 10.54 -12.64 -7.19
CA GLY A 258 9.94 -13.23 -6.01
C GLY A 258 9.78 -14.75 -6.07
N PRO A 259 9.15 -15.34 -5.03
CA PRO A 259 8.95 -16.78 -4.91
C PRO A 259 7.93 -17.36 -5.90
N TYR A 260 7.14 -16.51 -6.55
CA TYR A 260 6.17 -16.93 -7.56
C TYR A 260 6.35 -16.18 -8.87
N VAL A 261 5.88 -16.79 -9.97
CA VAL A 261 5.74 -16.17 -11.29
C VAL A 261 4.30 -16.28 -11.75
N LEU A 262 3.84 -15.34 -12.58
CA LEU A 262 2.51 -15.41 -13.19
C LEU A 262 2.43 -16.63 -14.11
N GLU A 263 1.41 -17.47 -13.92
CA GLU A 263 1.07 -18.60 -14.81
C GLU A 263 -0.11 -18.21 -15.71
N GLU A 264 -1.16 -17.60 -15.14
CA GLU A 264 -2.37 -17.24 -15.87
C GLU A 264 -3.03 -16.00 -15.26
N LEU A 265 -3.53 -15.12 -16.11
CA LEU A 265 -4.40 -14.00 -15.77
C LEU A 265 -5.64 -14.08 -16.64
N VAL A 266 -6.82 -14.06 -16.04
CA VAL A 266 -8.12 -14.06 -16.72
C VAL A 266 -8.92 -12.85 -16.28
N GLU A 267 -9.27 -12.00 -17.25
CA GLU A 267 -9.97 -10.74 -17.05
C GLU A 267 -11.17 -10.88 -16.09
N GLU A 268 -11.24 -10.03 -15.08
CA GLU A 268 -12.30 -9.96 -14.07
C GLU A 268 -12.62 -11.30 -13.35
N GLN A 269 -11.68 -12.24 -13.33
CA GLN A 269 -11.89 -13.55 -12.70
C GLN A 269 -10.81 -13.92 -11.71
N TYR A 270 -9.55 -14.13 -12.18
CA TYR A 270 -8.46 -14.56 -11.31
C TYR A 270 -7.08 -14.36 -11.93
N SER A 271 -6.08 -14.37 -11.07
CA SER A 271 -4.68 -14.59 -11.46
C SER A 271 -4.11 -15.80 -10.74
N THR A 272 -3.36 -16.65 -11.45
CA THR A 272 -2.67 -17.82 -10.91
C THR A 272 -1.17 -17.63 -10.98
N HIS A 273 -0.51 -17.90 -9.88
CA HIS A 273 0.93 -17.75 -9.72
C HIS A 273 1.52 -19.11 -9.33
N VAL A 274 2.58 -19.52 -10.01
CA VAL A 274 3.30 -20.79 -9.77
C VAL A 274 4.66 -20.49 -9.17
N VAL A 275 5.16 -21.41 -8.35
CA VAL A 275 6.45 -21.24 -7.68
C VAL A 275 7.58 -20.97 -8.68
N ASN A 276 8.44 -20.01 -8.34
CA ASN A 276 9.66 -19.69 -9.07
C ASN A 276 10.78 -20.66 -8.64
N PRO A 277 11.19 -21.61 -9.48
CA PRO A 277 12.19 -22.60 -9.10
C PRO A 277 13.58 -22.01 -8.87
N LEU A 278 13.85 -20.80 -9.36
CA LEU A 278 15.12 -20.10 -9.18
C LEU A 278 15.20 -19.34 -7.86
N TYR A 279 14.05 -19.11 -7.19
CA TYR A 279 13.99 -18.28 -5.99
C TYR A 279 14.71 -18.91 -4.79
N ASN A 280 15.71 -18.23 -4.24
CA ASN A 280 16.46 -18.72 -3.09
C ASN A 280 16.93 -17.62 -2.11
N TRP A 281 16.36 -16.42 -2.17
CA TRP A 281 16.81 -15.24 -1.42
C TRP A 281 15.71 -14.62 -0.56
N GLY A 282 15.02 -15.47 0.21
CA GLY A 282 14.01 -15.06 1.16
C GLY A 282 13.15 -16.22 1.65
N PRO A 283 12.06 -15.95 2.39
CA PRO A 283 11.16 -16.96 2.93
C PRO A 283 10.57 -17.87 1.86
N LYS A 284 10.46 -19.17 2.16
CA LYS A 284 10.02 -20.19 1.22
C LYS A 284 8.53 -20.52 1.41
N PRO A 285 7.68 -20.36 0.37
CA PRO A 285 6.28 -20.76 0.44
C PRO A 285 6.09 -22.27 0.55
N LYS A 286 4.88 -22.71 0.94
CA LYS A 286 4.51 -24.10 1.14
C LYS A 286 3.48 -24.62 0.14
N TYR A 287 3.05 -23.79 -0.79
CA TYR A 287 2.14 -24.15 -1.89
C TYR A 287 2.83 -23.98 -3.23
N GLU A 288 2.59 -24.92 -4.15
CA GLU A 288 3.11 -24.85 -5.52
C GLU A 288 2.44 -23.71 -6.31
N ARG A 289 1.13 -23.47 -6.05
CA ARG A 289 0.32 -22.45 -6.70
C ARG A 289 -0.46 -21.61 -5.72
N ILE A 290 -0.56 -20.33 -6.01
CA ILE A 290 -1.52 -19.40 -5.38
C ILE A 290 -2.41 -18.84 -6.50
N THR A 291 -3.73 -19.02 -6.37
CA THR A 291 -4.72 -18.37 -7.24
C THR A 291 -5.41 -17.25 -6.46
N ILE A 292 -5.35 -16.02 -6.96
CA ILE A 292 -6.11 -14.87 -6.43
C ILE A 292 -7.38 -14.77 -7.27
N ARG A 293 -8.53 -15.09 -6.66
CA ARG A 293 -9.85 -15.02 -7.32
C ARG A 293 -10.54 -13.72 -6.95
N GLN A 294 -11.03 -12.99 -7.94
CA GLN A 294 -11.84 -11.79 -7.70
C GLN A 294 -13.22 -12.15 -7.16
N ILE A 295 -13.57 -11.62 -6.00
CA ILE A 295 -14.90 -11.77 -5.37
C ILE A 295 -15.24 -10.45 -4.67
N ALA A 296 -15.95 -9.56 -5.36
CA ALA A 296 -16.25 -8.22 -4.87
C ALA A 296 -17.23 -8.19 -3.68
N ASP A 297 -18.18 -9.14 -3.62
CA ASP A 297 -19.20 -9.22 -2.57
C ASP A 297 -18.74 -10.08 -1.40
N SER A 298 -18.72 -9.51 -0.18
CA SER A 298 -18.27 -10.21 1.03
C SER A 298 -19.11 -11.45 1.36
N THR A 299 -20.41 -11.46 1.06
CA THR A 299 -21.28 -12.63 1.29
C THR A 299 -20.93 -13.75 0.32
N ALA A 300 -20.66 -13.41 -0.94
CA ALA A 300 -20.18 -14.39 -1.94
C ALA A 300 -18.81 -14.96 -1.54
N ALA A 301 -17.91 -14.14 -1.00
CA ALA A 301 -16.60 -14.58 -0.51
C ALA A 301 -16.73 -15.55 0.69
N ILE A 302 -17.66 -15.29 1.61
CA ILE A 302 -17.97 -16.19 2.74
C ILE A 302 -18.49 -17.53 2.22
N GLN A 303 -19.43 -17.52 1.26
CA GLN A 303 -19.97 -18.74 0.66
C GLN A 303 -18.90 -19.53 -0.10
N ALA A 304 -17.97 -18.84 -0.78
CA ALA A 304 -16.88 -19.49 -1.49
C ALA A 304 -15.92 -20.23 -0.53
N VAL A 305 -15.68 -19.67 0.67
CA VAL A 305 -14.89 -20.34 1.72
C VAL A 305 -15.70 -21.53 2.30
N ASP A 306 -16.99 -21.37 2.61
CA ASP A 306 -17.85 -22.45 3.13
C ASP A 306 -17.94 -23.64 2.16
N ASN A 307 -17.94 -23.36 0.87
CA ASN A 307 -17.98 -24.38 -0.19
C ASN A 307 -16.59 -24.99 -0.48
N GLY A 308 -15.49 -24.48 0.11
CA GLY A 308 -14.12 -24.90 -0.17
C GLY A 308 -13.58 -24.46 -1.54
N GLU A 309 -14.26 -23.52 -2.21
CA GLU A 309 -13.81 -22.95 -3.50
C GLU A 309 -12.64 -21.97 -3.31
N VAL A 310 -12.56 -21.35 -2.15
CA VAL A 310 -11.54 -20.40 -1.72
C VAL A 310 -11.11 -20.78 -0.30
N GLN A 311 -9.81 -20.76 -0.01
CA GLN A 311 -9.30 -21.12 1.31
C GLN A 311 -9.13 -19.93 2.24
N ILE A 312 -8.82 -18.75 1.72
CA ILE A 312 -8.66 -17.51 2.53
C ILE A 312 -9.39 -16.39 1.82
N ALA A 313 -10.11 -15.56 2.56
CA ALA A 313 -10.72 -14.35 2.04
C ALA A 313 -10.76 -13.24 3.10
N SER A 314 -10.88 -12.01 2.65
CA SER A 314 -11.19 -10.85 3.47
C SER A 314 -12.28 -10.02 2.79
N GLY A 315 -12.89 -9.09 3.52
CA GLY A 315 -13.92 -8.23 2.95
C GLY A 315 -14.25 -7.09 3.88
N GLN A 316 -15.13 -6.19 3.43
CA GLN A 316 -15.56 -5.05 4.23
C GLN A 316 -16.19 -5.52 5.55
N PRO A 317 -15.60 -5.24 6.71
CA PRO A 317 -16.10 -5.70 7.98
C PRO A 317 -17.39 -4.98 8.36
N THR A 318 -18.47 -5.75 8.53
CA THR A 318 -19.74 -5.31 9.12
C THR A 318 -20.20 -6.34 10.14
N ALA A 319 -21.09 -5.96 11.06
CA ALA A 319 -21.61 -6.89 12.06
C ALA A 319 -22.30 -8.12 11.42
N ASP A 320 -22.99 -7.91 10.31
CA ASP A 320 -23.66 -8.98 9.56
C ASP A 320 -22.65 -9.93 8.90
N VAL A 321 -21.59 -9.39 8.29
CA VAL A 321 -20.48 -10.17 7.71
C VAL A 321 -19.80 -10.99 8.80
N LEU A 322 -19.47 -10.39 9.95
CA LEU A 322 -18.87 -11.12 11.08
C LEU A 322 -19.79 -12.24 11.58
N GLN A 323 -21.10 -11.99 11.71
CA GLN A 323 -22.07 -13.00 12.14
C GLN A 323 -22.12 -14.18 11.14
N LEU A 324 -22.09 -13.91 9.84
CA LEU A 324 -22.03 -14.94 8.81
C LEU A 324 -20.73 -15.77 8.92
N VAL A 325 -19.59 -15.11 9.06
CA VAL A 325 -18.28 -15.76 9.24
C VAL A 325 -18.27 -16.64 10.50
N GLN A 326 -18.79 -16.14 11.63
CA GLN A 326 -18.92 -16.91 12.88
C GLN A 326 -19.87 -18.12 12.76
N GLY A 327 -20.79 -18.11 11.81
CA GLY A 327 -21.69 -19.22 11.50
C GLY A 327 -21.05 -20.35 10.69
N LEU A 328 -19.84 -20.17 10.15
CA LEU A 328 -19.13 -21.19 9.37
C LEU A 328 -18.67 -22.34 10.27
N ALA A 329 -18.97 -23.58 9.86
CA ALA A 329 -18.66 -24.76 10.68
C ALA A 329 -17.18 -25.16 10.62
N ASN A 330 -16.53 -24.94 9.47
CA ASN A 330 -15.17 -25.40 9.16
C ASN A 330 -14.20 -24.26 8.85
N ALA A 331 -14.47 -23.06 9.35
CA ALA A 331 -13.61 -21.91 9.14
C ALA A 331 -13.12 -21.31 10.45
N SER A 332 -11.97 -20.68 10.37
CA SER A 332 -11.41 -19.78 11.38
C SER A 332 -11.45 -18.35 10.87
N TYR A 333 -11.34 -17.39 11.76
CA TYR A 333 -11.26 -15.98 11.38
C TYR A 333 -10.36 -15.21 12.35
N ALA A 334 -9.79 -14.12 11.87
CA ALA A 334 -9.15 -13.10 12.67
C ALA A 334 -9.88 -11.77 12.45
N SER A 335 -10.19 -11.12 13.57
CA SER A 335 -10.49 -9.69 13.59
C SER A 335 -9.19 -8.99 13.96
N SER A 336 -8.59 -8.32 12.99
CA SER A 336 -7.34 -7.56 13.14
C SER A 336 -7.65 -6.07 13.16
N GLU A 337 -6.64 -5.27 13.40
CA GLU A 337 -6.68 -3.84 13.08
C GLU A 337 -5.95 -3.63 11.74
N GLU A 338 -6.40 -2.66 10.95
CA GLU A 338 -5.74 -2.22 9.73
C GLU A 338 -5.03 -0.88 9.99
N ALA A 339 -4.00 -0.55 9.21
CA ALA A 339 -3.29 0.73 9.31
C ALA A 339 -4.11 1.92 8.78
N ALA A 340 -5.42 1.84 8.90
CA ALA A 340 -6.36 2.89 8.60
C ALA A 340 -7.06 3.34 9.89
N TYR A 341 -7.32 4.63 10.02
CA TYR A 341 -8.02 5.16 11.19
C TYR A 341 -9.08 6.18 10.80
N GLU A 342 -10.23 6.11 11.46
CA GLU A 342 -11.32 7.06 11.32
C GLU A 342 -11.04 8.29 12.15
N HIS A 343 -11.29 9.47 11.59
CA HIS A 343 -11.11 10.75 12.26
C HIS A 343 -12.09 11.80 11.73
N VAL A 344 -12.26 12.86 12.49
CA VAL A 344 -13.03 14.05 12.09
C VAL A 344 -12.10 15.23 12.00
N ASP A 345 -11.97 15.78 10.81
CA ASP A 345 -11.22 17.01 10.53
C ASP A 345 -12.12 18.23 10.55
N LEU A 346 -11.56 19.39 10.94
CA LEU A 346 -12.24 20.68 11.01
C LEU A 346 -11.63 21.67 10.04
N SER A 347 -12.47 22.34 9.24
CA SER A 347 -12.02 23.38 8.31
C SER A 347 -11.82 24.72 9.04
N GLN A 348 -10.59 25.26 8.95
CA GLN A 348 -10.16 26.43 9.74
C GLN A 348 -9.99 27.70 8.90
N ASN A 349 -10.27 27.64 7.57
CA ASN A 349 -10.06 28.77 6.66
C ASN A 349 -11.23 28.97 5.66
N ASN A 350 -12.41 28.42 5.94
CA ASN A 350 -13.55 28.41 5.02
C ASN A 350 -14.64 29.45 5.35
N GLY A 351 -14.42 30.30 6.37
CA GLY A 351 -15.43 31.23 6.87
C GLY A 351 -16.54 30.56 7.70
N GLY A 352 -16.37 29.27 8.04
CA GLY A 352 -17.27 28.49 8.87
C GLY A 352 -17.03 28.67 10.37
N PRO A 353 -17.69 27.87 11.23
CA PRO A 353 -17.66 28.06 12.68
C PRO A 353 -16.32 27.76 13.34
N PHE A 354 -15.39 27.13 12.64
CA PHE A 354 -14.05 26.76 13.14
C PHE A 354 -12.95 27.70 12.68
N ASP A 355 -13.30 28.61 11.75
CA ASP A 355 -12.41 29.64 11.21
C ASP A 355 -12.37 30.87 12.14
N PRO A 356 -11.19 31.34 12.58
CA PRO A 356 -11.04 32.58 13.34
C PRO A 356 -11.68 33.79 12.66
N ALA A 357 -11.73 33.82 11.33
CA ALA A 357 -12.35 34.93 10.58
C ALA A 357 -13.84 35.12 10.94
N SER A 358 -14.55 34.06 11.33
CA SER A 358 -15.95 34.15 11.80
C SER A 358 -16.11 34.87 13.13
N TYR A 359 -15.02 35.08 13.87
CA TYR A 359 -14.95 35.78 15.16
C TYR A 359 -14.10 37.02 15.08
N GLY A 360 -13.96 37.62 13.88
CA GLY A 360 -13.16 38.83 13.68
C GLY A 360 -11.65 38.62 13.80
N GLY A 361 -11.17 37.39 13.61
CA GLY A 361 -9.78 37.00 13.76
C GLY A 361 -9.39 36.62 15.20
N ASP A 362 -10.38 36.35 16.06
CA ASP A 362 -10.14 35.88 17.43
C ASP A 362 -9.90 34.39 17.46
N GLU A 363 -8.61 33.99 17.47
CA GLU A 363 -8.16 32.59 17.51
C GLU A 363 -8.57 31.86 18.80
N GLU A 364 -8.60 32.57 19.95
CA GLU A 364 -8.99 31.96 21.23
C GLU A 364 -10.46 31.53 21.22
N THR A 365 -11.34 32.35 20.65
CA THR A 365 -12.76 32.03 20.47
C THR A 365 -12.93 30.84 19.48
N ALA A 366 -12.25 30.88 18.33
CA ALA A 366 -12.30 29.79 17.34
C ALA A 366 -11.79 28.46 17.93
N LEU A 367 -10.68 28.49 18.67
CA LEU A 367 -10.12 27.31 19.33
C LEU A 367 -11.12 26.70 20.33
N LYS A 368 -11.78 27.50 21.16
CA LYS A 368 -12.80 27.00 22.10
C LYS A 368 -13.97 26.34 21.37
N VAL A 369 -14.39 26.90 20.24
CA VAL A 369 -15.47 26.30 19.41
C VAL A 369 -15.01 25.00 18.78
N ARG A 370 -13.77 24.90 18.25
CA ARG A 370 -13.19 23.66 17.77
C ARG A 370 -13.14 22.60 18.88
N GLN A 371 -12.56 22.94 20.02
CA GLN A 371 -12.47 22.04 21.19
C GLN A 371 -13.86 21.55 21.63
N ALA A 372 -14.84 22.45 21.69
CA ALA A 372 -16.21 22.09 22.07
C ALA A 372 -16.85 21.14 21.07
N PHE A 373 -16.63 21.34 19.77
CA PHE A 373 -17.15 20.42 18.75
C PHE A 373 -16.48 19.04 18.84
N LEU A 374 -15.15 18.98 18.94
CA LEU A 374 -14.43 17.71 19.09
C LEU A 374 -14.82 16.95 20.36
N LEU A 375 -15.05 17.63 21.48
CA LEU A 375 -15.58 17.06 22.72
C LEU A 375 -17.02 16.55 22.57
N SER A 376 -17.81 17.12 21.67
CA SER A 376 -19.19 16.69 21.43
C SER A 376 -19.31 15.38 20.65
N ILE A 377 -18.22 14.91 20.02
CA ILE A 377 -18.18 13.66 19.27
C ILE A 377 -18.18 12.49 20.27
N PRO A 378 -19.23 11.62 20.25
CA PRO A 378 -19.41 10.58 21.26
C PRO A 378 -18.57 9.34 20.94
N ARG A 379 -17.24 9.49 21.02
CA ARG A 379 -16.28 8.45 20.58
C ARG A 379 -16.46 7.13 21.31
N ASN A 380 -16.73 7.17 22.62
CA ASN A 380 -16.97 5.94 23.39
C ASN A 380 -18.23 5.23 22.91
N GLU A 381 -19.31 5.97 22.61
CA GLU A 381 -20.57 5.40 22.10
C GLU A 381 -20.39 4.81 20.69
N ILE A 382 -19.60 5.46 19.82
CA ILE A 382 -19.23 4.95 18.49
C ILE A 382 -18.48 3.62 18.64
N ILE A 383 -17.44 3.56 19.49
CA ILE A 383 -16.72 2.32 19.78
C ILE A 383 -17.67 1.22 20.25
N GLU A 384 -18.52 1.50 21.25
CA GLU A 384 -19.39 0.49 21.85
C GLU A 384 -20.46 -0.03 20.90
N LYS A 385 -21.07 0.86 20.09
CA LYS A 385 -22.21 0.50 19.25
C LYS A 385 -21.84 0.03 17.84
N ILE A 386 -20.75 0.56 17.29
CA ILE A 386 -20.40 0.35 15.87
C ILE A 386 -19.18 -0.57 15.76
N ILE A 387 -18.13 -0.37 16.57
CA ILE A 387 -16.86 -1.05 16.36
C ILE A 387 -16.71 -2.31 17.23
N LYS A 388 -17.09 -2.29 18.51
CA LYS A 388 -17.02 -3.49 19.37
C LYS A 388 -17.85 -4.69 18.90
N PRO A 389 -18.97 -4.52 18.23
CA PRO A 389 -19.63 -5.65 17.57
C PRO A 389 -18.76 -6.38 16.54
N LEU A 390 -17.80 -5.67 15.94
CA LEU A 390 -16.84 -6.21 14.97
C LEU A 390 -15.54 -6.68 15.65
N ASN A 391 -15.01 -5.88 16.56
CA ASN A 391 -13.82 -6.15 17.34
C ASN A 391 -14.08 -5.87 18.83
N PRO A 392 -14.42 -6.90 19.64
CA PRO A 392 -14.74 -6.71 21.07
C PRO A 392 -13.60 -6.07 21.88
N THR A 393 -12.38 -6.09 21.38
CA THR A 393 -11.19 -5.51 22.03
C THR A 393 -10.91 -4.09 21.58
N ALA A 394 -11.70 -3.54 20.65
CA ALA A 394 -11.52 -2.21 20.11
C ALA A 394 -11.46 -1.14 21.20
N LYS A 395 -10.53 -0.22 21.02
CA LYS A 395 -10.29 0.93 21.89
C LYS A 395 -10.34 2.20 21.06
N LEU A 396 -10.41 3.34 21.74
CA LEU A 396 -10.17 4.62 21.10
C LEU A 396 -8.75 4.65 20.52
N ARG A 397 -8.63 5.17 19.31
CA ARG A 397 -7.37 5.71 18.84
C ARG A 397 -7.39 7.20 19.14
N THR A 398 -6.30 7.73 19.72
CA THR A 398 -6.26 9.13 20.17
C THR A 398 -5.19 9.92 19.44
N SER A 399 -4.11 9.30 19.03
CA SER A 399 -3.02 9.96 18.30
C SER A 399 -3.25 9.97 16.78
N VAL A 400 -2.87 11.06 16.14
CA VAL A 400 -2.84 11.20 14.68
C VAL A 400 -1.66 10.43 14.10
N LEU A 401 -0.45 10.68 14.63
CA LEU A 401 0.81 10.20 14.05
C LEU A 401 1.25 8.82 14.56
N PHE A 402 0.76 8.38 15.73
CA PHE A 402 1.19 7.13 16.35
C PHE A 402 0.07 6.08 16.32
N VAL A 403 0.45 4.85 15.97
CA VAL A 403 -0.46 3.70 16.02
C VAL A 403 -0.52 3.17 17.46
N PRO A 404 -1.69 2.74 17.97
CA PRO A 404 -1.82 2.14 19.29
C PRO A 404 -0.79 1.00 19.52
N GLY A 405 -0.06 1.07 20.64
CA GLY A 405 0.98 0.12 20.99
C GLY A 405 2.37 0.40 20.41
N SER A 406 2.51 1.38 19.51
CA SER A 406 3.83 1.81 19.02
C SER A 406 4.56 2.68 20.06
N GLU A 407 5.89 2.75 19.92
CA GLU A 407 6.72 3.63 20.75
C GLU A 407 6.26 5.09 20.60
N GLY A 408 6.02 5.75 21.73
CA GLY A 408 5.54 7.14 21.78
C GLY A 408 4.02 7.30 21.86
N TYR A 409 3.22 6.26 21.55
CA TYR A 409 1.75 6.37 21.56
C TYR A 409 1.18 6.84 22.90
N ASP A 410 1.59 6.23 24.02
CA ASP A 410 1.08 6.60 25.33
C ASP A 410 1.41 8.06 25.71
N THR A 411 2.56 8.56 25.24
CA THR A 411 2.95 9.97 25.44
C THR A 411 2.07 10.88 24.58
N ALA A 412 1.91 10.54 23.31
CA ALA A 412 1.05 11.27 22.38
C ALA A 412 -0.40 11.32 22.87
N GLU A 413 -0.96 10.19 23.32
CA GLU A 413 -2.31 10.12 23.89
C GLU A 413 -2.48 11.07 25.07
N SER A 414 -1.46 11.27 25.90
CA SER A 414 -1.52 12.16 27.07
C SER A 414 -1.77 13.63 26.70
N TYR A 415 -1.38 14.06 25.48
CA TYR A 415 -1.64 15.43 25.00
C TYR A 415 -3.14 15.69 24.75
N TYR A 416 -3.90 14.62 24.46
CA TYR A 416 -5.35 14.66 24.23
C TYR A 416 -6.17 14.38 25.50
N SER A 417 -5.56 14.51 26.69
CA SER A 417 -6.20 14.15 27.97
C SER A 417 -7.57 14.80 28.19
N MET A 418 -7.80 16.01 27.67
CA MET A 418 -9.10 16.68 27.77
C MET A 418 -10.23 15.93 27.05
N TYR A 419 -9.93 15.11 26.04
CA TYR A 419 -10.89 14.36 25.24
C TYR A 419 -11.10 12.90 25.72
N LEU A 420 -10.43 12.47 26.80
CA LEU A 420 -10.44 11.09 27.29
C LEU A 420 -11.52 10.83 28.36
N GLY A 421 -12.36 11.81 28.66
CA GLY A 421 -13.50 11.64 29.56
C GLY A 421 -14.58 10.71 28.97
N THR A 422 -15.59 10.41 29.78
CA THR A 422 -16.83 9.80 29.28
C THR A 422 -17.52 10.79 28.33
N ASP A 423 -18.39 10.28 27.44
CA ASP A 423 -19.09 11.16 26.50
C ASP A 423 -19.98 12.19 27.23
N ASP A 424 -20.50 11.89 28.44
CA ASP A 424 -21.24 12.84 29.26
C ASP A 424 -20.35 13.94 29.84
N GLU A 425 -19.17 13.60 30.35
CA GLU A 425 -18.18 14.57 30.85
C GLU A 425 -17.67 15.47 29.72
N ASN A 426 -17.41 14.89 28.55
CA ASN A 426 -16.97 15.63 27.38
C ASN A 426 -18.06 16.60 26.89
N ARG A 427 -19.34 16.19 26.85
CA ARG A 427 -20.47 17.09 26.52
C ARG A 427 -20.60 18.24 27.51
N ALA A 428 -20.44 17.97 28.80
CA ALA A 428 -20.49 19.02 29.82
C ALA A 428 -19.38 20.06 29.62
N MET A 429 -18.14 19.62 29.37
CA MET A 429 -17.01 20.47 29.05
C MET A 429 -17.22 21.27 27.75
N ALA A 430 -17.79 20.65 26.71
CA ALA A 430 -18.16 21.32 25.47
C ALA A 430 -19.12 22.50 25.70
N GLN A 431 -20.15 22.30 26.53
CA GLN A 431 -21.08 23.39 26.91
C GLN A 431 -20.38 24.51 27.68
N GLU A 432 -19.47 24.19 28.59
CA GLU A 432 -18.66 25.17 29.31
C GLU A 432 -17.80 26.01 28.35
N LEU A 433 -17.11 25.37 27.42
CA LEU A 433 -16.27 26.05 26.41
C LEU A 433 -17.08 26.98 25.51
N LEU A 434 -18.27 26.59 25.05
CA LEU A 434 -19.15 27.44 24.26
C LEU A 434 -19.65 28.65 25.08
N ALA A 435 -19.95 28.45 26.36
CA ALA A 435 -20.35 29.55 27.26
C ALA A 435 -19.17 30.51 27.49
N GLU A 436 -17.95 30.04 27.68
CA GLU A 436 -16.74 30.85 27.81
C GLU A 436 -16.39 31.59 26.51
N ALA A 437 -16.57 30.95 25.35
CA ALA A 437 -16.39 31.58 24.04
C ALA A 437 -17.40 32.70 23.80
N GLY A 438 -18.53 32.74 24.54
CA GLY A 438 -19.55 33.79 24.42
C GLY A 438 -20.27 33.78 23.07
N VAL A 439 -20.26 32.67 22.35
CA VAL A 439 -20.87 32.52 21.02
C VAL A 439 -22.36 32.24 21.12
N SER A 440 -23.10 32.63 20.07
CA SER A 440 -24.53 32.32 20.00
C SER A 440 -24.75 30.87 19.55
N THR A 441 -25.60 30.15 20.27
CA THR A 441 -26.00 28.77 19.91
C THR A 441 -27.46 28.73 19.44
N PRO A 442 -27.87 27.77 18.58
CA PRO A 442 -27.02 26.75 18.01
C PRO A 442 -26.06 27.29 16.94
N ILE A 443 -24.91 26.61 16.78
CA ILE A 443 -23.90 26.86 15.73
C ILE A 443 -24.13 25.86 14.61
N ASP A 444 -24.39 26.33 13.40
CA ASP A 444 -24.52 25.46 12.23
C ASP A 444 -23.17 24.88 11.84
N VAL A 445 -23.10 23.56 11.60
CA VAL A 445 -21.92 22.81 11.14
C VAL A 445 -22.30 21.95 9.96
N LYS A 446 -21.76 22.24 8.78
CA LYS A 446 -21.88 21.41 7.59
C LYS A 446 -20.92 20.23 7.71
N PHE A 447 -21.48 19.06 7.89
CA PHE A 447 -20.73 17.82 8.12
C PHE A 447 -20.82 16.90 6.93
N TRP A 448 -19.67 16.51 6.38
CA TRP A 448 -19.60 15.70 5.19
C TRP A 448 -18.99 14.31 5.42
N PHE A 449 -19.49 13.34 4.68
CA PHE A 449 -18.92 12.01 4.45
C PHE A 449 -19.48 11.43 3.15
N PRO A 450 -18.77 10.47 2.48
CA PRO A 450 -19.26 9.84 1.26
C PRO A 450 -20.60 9.15 1.46
N THR A 451 -21.61 9.50 0.67
CA THR A 451 -22.94 8.88 0.74
C THR A 451 -22.87 7.40 0.39
N GLY A 452 -23.77 6.59 1.00
CA GLY A 452 -23.80 5.13 0.79
C GLY A 452 -22.90 4.33 1.74
N ASN A 453 -22.07 4.96 2.54
CA ASN A 453 -21.32 4.31 3.60
C ASN A 453 -22.20 4.17 4.85
N VAL A 454 -22.74 2.97 5.08
CA VAL A 454 -23.66 2.68 6.18
C VAL A 454 -23.01 2.92 7.56
N ARG A 455 -21.73 2.58 7.72
CA ARG A 455 -21.02 2.81 8.98
C ARG A 455 -20.96 4.30 9.28
N ARG A 456 -20.51 5.14 8.33
CA ARG A 456 -20.41 6.59 8.51
C ARG A 456 -21.78 7.26 8.67
N THR A 457 -22.82 6.73 8.04
CA THR A 457 -24.20 7.17 8.31
C THR A 457 -24.58 6.98 9.77
N ASN A 458 -24.27 5.81 10.35
CA ASN A 458 -24.53 5.53 11.77
C ASN A 458 -23.65 6.38 12.70
N GLU A 459 -22.40 6.61 12.36
CA GLU A 459 -21.49 7.51 13.08
C GLU A 459 -22.02 8.94 13.08
N PHE A 460 -22.43 9.44 11.91
CA PHE A 460 -23.04 10.76 11.76
C PHE A 460 -24.28 10.95 12.65
N GLU A 461 -25.20 10.01 12.69
CA GLU A 461 -26.40 10.09 13.52
C GLU A 461 -26.06 10.20 15.03
N LEU A 462 -25.04 9.48 15.49
CA LEU A 462 -24.54 9.58 16.85
C LEU A 462 -23.88 10.94 17.11
N ILE A 463 -23.01 11.40 16.20
CA ILE A 463 -22.32 12.69 16.26
C ILE A 463 -23.35 13.81 16.29
N LYS A 464 -24.29 13.81 15.35
CA LYS A 464 -25.37 14.80 15.27
C LYS A 464 -26.18 14.87 16.57
N THR A 465 -26.64 13.73 17.06
CA THR A 465 -27.43 13.67 18.30
C THR A 465 -26.67 14.26 19.48
N SER A 466 -25.39 13.94 19.62
CA SER A 466 -24.54 14.40 20.70
C SER A 466 -24.22 15.89 20.57
N ALA A 467 -23.76 16.34 19.40
CA ALA A 467 -23.36 17.72 19.17
C ALA A 467 -24.55 18.70 19.22
N ASP A 468 -25.72 18.31 18.69
CA ASP A 468 -26.95 19.10 18.79
C ASP A 468 -27.34 19.32 20.27
N SER A 469 -27.06 18.36 21.15
CA SER A 469 -27.39 18.46 22.59
C SER A 469 -26.56 19.48 23.35
N VAL A 470 -25.39 19.87 22.82
CA VAL A 470 -24.47 20.81 23.50
C VAL A 470 -24.50 22.23 22.91
N GLY A 471 -25.15 22.43 21.77
CA GLY A 471 -25.33 23.76 21.19
C GLY A 471 -24.85 23.91 19.75
N PHE A 472 -24.61 22.81 19.04
CA PHE A 472 -24.42 22.80 17.60
C PHE A 472 -25.74 22.45 16.88
N ASN A 473 -25.78 22.66 15.58
CA ASN A 473 -26.78 22.16 14.65
C ASN A 473 -26.04 21.51 13.49
N VAL A 474 -25.81 20.18 13.59
CA VAL A 474 -25.04 19.45 12.60
C VAL A 474 -25.92 19.13 11.40
N ILE A 475 -25.51 19.57 10.23
CA ILE A 475 -26.25 19.45 8.97
C ILE A 475 -25.43 18.57 8.04
N GLN A 476 -26.03 17.44 7.60
CA GLN A 476 -25.38 16.60 6.62
C GLN A 476 -25.25 17.32 5.29
N ASP A 477 -24.06 17.27 4.71
CA ASP A 477 -23.78 17.80 3.37
C ASP A 477 -23.77 16.62 2.39
N ASP A 478 -24.73 16.61 1.45
CA ASP A 478 -25.07 15.46 0.60
C ASP A 478 -24.25 15.37 -0.69
N GLU A 479 -22.92 15.48 -0.60
CA GLU A 479 -22.07 15.24 -1.76
C GLU A 479 -21.76 13.73 -1.94
N PRO A 480 -21.96 13.15 -3.15
CA PRO A 480 -22.06 11.70 -3.30
C PRO A 480 -20.72 10.95 -3.23
N ASN A 481 -19.59 11.57 -3.54
CA ASN A 481 -18.30 10.89 -3.57
C ASN A 481 -17.11 11.85 -3.46
N TRP A 482 -15.91 11.29 -3.32
CA TRP A 482 -14.66 12.02 -3.18
C TRP A 482 -14.34 12.97 -4.35
N GLU A 483 -14.72 12.62 -5.57
CA GLU A 483 -14.42 13.39 -6.78
C GLU A 483 -15.16 14.72 -6.84
N PHE A 484 -16.33 14.79 -6.18
CA PHE A 484 -17.17 15.97 -6.13
C PHE A 484 -17.10 16.74 -4.81
N THR A 485 -16.34 16.21 -3.87
CA THR A 485 -16.10 16.93 -2.62
C THR A 485 -15.09 18.04 -2.88
N GLY A 486 -15.27 19.15 -2.23
CA GLY A 486 -14.26 20.21 -2.20
C GLY A 486 -12.89 19.77 -1.66
N LEU A 487 -12.74 18.51 -1.27
CA LEU A 487 -11.46 17.91 -0.86
C LEU A 487 -10.43 17.89 -1.98
N VAL A 488 -10.86 17.91 -3.24
CA VAL A 488 -9.98 18.01 -4.41
C VAL A 488 -9.74 19.48 -4.83
N TYR A 489 -10.41 20.44 -4.19
CA TYR A 489 -10.26 21.85 -4.52
C TYR A 489 -9.22 22.51 -3.61
N PRO A 490 -8.13 23.05 -4.17
CA PRO A 490 -6.99 23.51 -3.38
C PRO A 490 -7.23 24.77 -2.55
N ASP A 491 -8.30 25.53 -2.80
CA ASP A 491 -8.40 26.87 -2.24
C ASP A 491 -9.25 26.97 -0.96
N VAL A 492 -10.39 26.27 -0.87
CA VAL A 492 -11.27 26.30 0.32
C VAL A 492 -12.15 25.05 0.39
N ASN A 493 -12.14 24.35 1.50
CA ASN A 493 -13.05 23.23 1.75
C ASN A 493 -14.48 23.78 2.02
N PRO A 494 -15.51 23.39 1.25
CA PRO A 494 -16.87 23.88 1.45
C PRO A 494 -17.58 23.31 2.69
N HIS A 495 -17.01 22.26 3.30
CA HIS A 495 -17.53 21.61 4.49
C HIS A 495 -16.85 22.15 5.74
N ASP A 496 -17.58 22.23 6.86
CA ASP A 496 -17.01 22.69 8.14
C ASP A 496 -16.31 21.55 8.88
N ALA A 497 -16.88 20.35 8.81
CA ALA A 497 -16.29 19.14 9.35
C ALA A 497 -16.43 17.96 8.38
N THR A 498 -15.45 17.07 8.36
CA THR A 498 -15.43 15.88 7.49
C THR A 498 -15.04 14.65 8.29
N ILE A 499 -15.69 13.51 8.05
CA ILE A 499 -15.30 12.21 8.61
C ILE A 499 -14.81 11.28 7.50
N PHE A 500 -13.57 10.81 7.63
CA PHE A 500 -12.95 9.89 6.69
C PHE A 500 -11.76 9.16 7.34
N ALA A 501 -11.02 8.38 6.55
CA ALA A 501 -9.89 7.63 7.05
C ALA A 501 -8.61 7.91 6.28
N TRP A 502 -7.51 8.02 6.99
CA TRP A 502 -6.18 7.87 6.45
C TRP A 502 -5.72 6.42 6.58
N ALA A 503 -5.05 5.89 5.55
CA ALA A 503 -4.47 4.56 5.56
C ALA A 503 -2.95 4.64 5.37
N ALA A 504 -2.21 3.94 6.22
CA ALA A 504 -0.77 3.80 6.07
C ALA A 504 -0.43 2.49 5.32
N THR A 505 0.43 2.60 4.31
CA THR A 505 0.93 1.47 3.51
C THR A 505 2.37 1.12 3.84
N SER A 506 3.02 1.91 4.68
CA SER A 506 4.42 1.73 5.08
C SER A 506 4.67 2.33 6.47
N LEU A 507 5.87 2.14 6.98
CA LEU A 507 6.36 2.79 8.21
C LEU A 507 7.07 4.13 7.95
N ALA A 508 6.90 4.71 6.78
CA ALA A 508 7.44 6.02 6.47
C ALA A 508 6.89 7.07 7.44
N VAL A 509 7.73 7.99 7.83
CA VAL A 509 7.38 9.10 8.75
C VAL A 509 7.47 10.46 8.05
N SER A 510 7.94 10.51 6.82
CA SER A 510 7.86 11.69 5.94
C SER A 510 6.52 11.71 5.20
N GLY A 511 6.13 12.89 4.74
CA GLY A 511 4.93 13.07 3.92
C GLY A 511 3.73 13.64 4.67
N ASP A 512 3.83 13.86 5.98
CA ASP A 512 2.76 14.46 6.78
C ASP A 512 2.56 15.96 6.44
N ASP A 513 3.53 16.60 5.81
CA ASP A 513 3.45 17.95 5.24
C ASP A 513 2.35 18.08 4.19
N GLN A 514 2.01 16.99 3.47
CA GLN A 514 0.93 17.00 2.49
C GLN A 514 -0.43 17.40 3.08
N TYR A 515 -0.70 17.12 4.36
CA TYR A 515 -1.97 17.44 5.02
C TYR A 515 -1.82 18.37 6.24
N LEU A 516 -0.61 18.57 6.77
CA LEU A 516 -0.36 19.46 7.91
C LEU A 516 0.20 20.84 7.52
N THR A 517 0.82 20.99 6.34
CA THR A 517 1.36 22.27 5.88
C THR A 517 0.35 23.00 5.00
N LEU A 518 0.18 24.32 5.20
CA LEU A 518 -0.72 25.13 4.38
C LEU A 518 -0.28 25.09 2.91
N GLY A 519 -1.21 24.74 2.03
CA GLY A 519 -0.95 24.54 0.60
C GLY A 519 -0.44 23.13 0.24
N GLY A 520 -0.29 22.24 1.20
CA GLY A 520 -0.11 20.81 0.96
C GLY A 520 -1.29 20.23 0.18
N PRO A 521 -1.07 19.26 -0.72
CA PRO A 521 -2.10 18.79 -1.66
C PRO A 521 -3.30 18.11 -0.99
N SER A 522 -3.17 17.73 0.26
CA SER A 522 -4.22 17.12 1.08
C SER A 522 -4.53 17.92 2.36
N ASN A 523 -4.05 19.15 2.47
CA ASN A 523 -4.43 20.05 3.57
C ASN A 523 -5.81 20.67 3.27
N TRP A 524 -6.83 19.88 3.48
CA TRP A 524 -8.22 20.28 3.26
C TRP A 524 -8.83 21.05 4.44
N THR A 525 -8.13 21.05 5.56
CA THR A 525 -8.54 21.74 6.78
C THR A 525 -8.18 23.22 6.78
N GLY A 526 -7.23 23.64 5.93
CA GLY A 526 -6.65 24.97 5.97
C GLY A 526 -5.81 25.22 7.23
N TYR A 527 -5.34 24.14 7.89
CA TYR A 527 -4.46 24.23 9.05
C TYR A 527 -3.15 24.94 8.68
N ASP A 528 -2.74 25.87 9.50
CA ASP A 528 -1.56 26.72 9.31
C ASP A 528 -0.87 26.94 10.66
N ASN A 529 0.26 26.26 10.87
CA ASN A 529 1.06 26.41 12.08
C ASN A 529 2.56 26.35 11.75
N ALA A 530 3.22 27.51 11.79
CA ALA A 530 4.64 27.64 11.43
C ALA A 530 5.59 26.81 12.34
N GLU A 531 5.20 26.48 13.57
CA GLU A 531 5.98 25.58 14.42
C GLU A 531 5.89 24.13 13.93
N VAL A 532 4.69 23.69 13.50
CA VAL A 532 4.49 22.39 12.90
C VAL A 532 5.24 22.28 11.58
N ASP A 533 5.19 23.30 10.72
CA ASP A 533 5.96 23.34 9.48
C ASP A 533 7.46 23.17 9.73
N ALA A 534 8.02 23.92 10.69
CA ALA A 534 9.43 23.81 11.04
C ALA A 534 9.79 22.42 11.62
N LEU A 535 8.88 21.80 12.40
CA LEU A 535 9.08 20.45 12.91
C LEU A 535 9.00 19.39 11.79
N LEU A 536 8.12 19.57 10.80
CA LEU A 536 8.04 18.69 9.63
C LEU A 536 9.32 18.78 8.77
N GLU A 537 9.84 20.00 8.56
CA GLU A 537 11.12 20.19 7.90
C GLU A 537 12.27 19.50 8.67
N GLU A 538 12.28 19.63 10.01
CA GLU A 538 13.26 18.93 10.87
C GLU A 538 13.09 17.42 10.80
N LEU A 539 11.85 16.91 10.78
CA LEU A 539 11.54 15.48 10.71
C LEU A 539 12.05 14.87 9.40
N ASN A 540 11.81 15.52 8.27
CA ASN A 540 12.18 15.03 6.95
C ASN A 540 13.68 14.76 6.80
N VAL A 541 14.52 15.42 7.61
CA VAL A 541 15.98 15.24 7.60
C VAL A 541 16.51 14.47 8.82
N ALA A 542 15.66 14.01 9.72
CA ALA A 542 16.02 13.32 10.95
C ALA A 542 16.29 11.83 10.71
N VAL A 543 17.52 11.44 10.44
CA VAL A 543 17.90 10.02 10.20
C VAL A 543 17.98 9.17 11.47
N LYS A 544 18.02 9.77 12.67
CA LYS A 544 18.09 9.05 13.95
C LYS A 544 16.71 8.82 14.53
N LYS A 545 16.39 7.59 14.92
CA LYS A 545 15.07 7.22 15.46
C LYS A 545 14.67 8.01 16.71
N GLU A 546 15.63 8.34 17.58
CA GLU A 546 15.39 9.15 18.77
C GLU A 546 14.94 10.58 18.41
N ASP A 547 15.55 11.17 17.37
CA ASP A 547 15.16 12.49 16.88
C ASP A 547 13.79 12.44 16.22
N GLN A 548 13.50 11.42 15.39
CA GLN A 548 12.19 11.21 14.80
C GLN A 548 11.09 11.13 15.85
N LEU A 549 11.29 10.32 16.90
CA LEU A 549 10.34 10.17 18.00
C LEU A 549 10.09 11.51 18.70
N ARG A 550 11.15 12.22 19.07
CA ARG A 550 11.06 13.53 19.72
C ARG A 550 10.28 14.54 18.88
N ILE A 551 10.60 14.64 17.59
CA ILE A 551 9.97 15.60 16.68
C ILE A 551 8.49 15.28 16.47
N ARG A 552 8.18 14.00 16.19
CA ARG A 552 6.78 13.55 16.01
C ARG A 552 5.93 13.80 17.26
N LEU A 553 6.47 13.60 18.46
CA LEU A 553 5.79 13.95 19.71
C LEU A 553 5.54 15.46 19.83
N ALA A 554 6.48 16.30 19.39
CA ALA A 554 6.28 17.75 19.38
C ALA A 554 5.21 18.20 18.37
N ILE A 555 5.17 17.57 17.17
CA ILE A 555 4.09 17.81 16.20
C ILE A 555 2.74 17.42 16.83
N GLU A 556 2.61 16.22 17.38
CA GLU A 556 1.39 15.72 18.00
C GLU A 556 0.89 16.64 19.14
N GLU A 557 1.82 17.18 19.96
CA GLU A 557 1.48 18.13 21.02
C GLU A 557 0.86 19.43 20.46
N ASN A 558 1.38 19.93 19.32
CA ASN A 558 0.82 21.10 18.65
C ASN A 558 -0.57 20.80 18.07
N LEU A 559 -0.75 19.66 17.38
CA LEU A 559 -2.05 19.27 16.83
C LEU A 559 -3.13 19.17 17.93
N ALA A 560 -2.78 18.61 19.08
CA ALA A 560 -3.68 18.52 20.23
C ALA A 560 -4.03 19.91 20.81
N LYS A 561 -3.05 20.80 20.95
CA LYS A 561 -3.25 22.19 21.43
C LYS A 561 -4.15 23.00 20.50
N ASP A 562 -3.98 22.83 19.19
CA ASP A 562 -4.70 23.60 18.18
C ASP A 562 -6.11 23.04 17.90
N ALA A 563 -6.47 21.91 18.52
CA ALA A 563 -7.70 21.19 18.22
C ALA A 563 -7.83 20.95 16.69
N TYR A 564 -6.74 20.42 16.08
CA TYR A 564 -6.65 20.21 14.65
C TYR A 564 -7.75 19.26 14.16
N ASN A 565 -7.86 18.08 14.78
CA ASN A 565 -8.85 17.05 14.51
C ASN A 565 -9.08 16.16 15.73
N ILE A 566 -9.92 15.14 15.58
CA ILE A 566 -10.05 14.05 16.55
C ILE A 566 -10.11 12.70 15.86
N THR A 567 -9.22 11.80 16.28
CA THR A 567 -9.24 10.41 15.86
C THR A 567 -10.28 9.63 16.67
N ILE A 568 -10.87 8.56 16.10
CA ILE A 568 -11.92 7.79 16.74
C ILE A 568 -11.47 6.36 17.01
N PHE A 569 -11.18 5.60 15.96
CA PHE A 569 -10.76 4.20 16.08
C PHE A 569 -9.78 3.79 14.99
N GLN A 570 -9.02 2.74 15.27
CA GLN A 570 -8.28 1.98 14.27
C GLN A 570 -9.26 1.08 13.54
N PHE A 571 -9.21 1.03 12.20
CA PHE A 571 -10.14 0.21 11.42
C PHE A 571 -10.03 -1.24 11.81
N PRO A 572 -11.17 -1.93 12.02
CA PRO A 572 -11.16 -3.37 12.13
C PRO A 572 -10.97 -3.99 10.75
N GLY A 573 -10.05 -4.94 10.63
CA GLY A 573 -9.94 -5.86 9.51
C GLY A 573 -10.64 -7.17 9.84
N LEU A 574 -11.14 -7.87 8.84
CA LEU A 574 -11.74 -9.19 8.99
C LEU A 574 -11.25 -10.12 7.89
N THR A 575 -10.47 -11.12 8.29
CA THR A 575 -9.99 -12.19 7.42
C THR A 575 -10.55 -13.51 7.92
N TRP A 576 -11.04 -14.36 7.03
CA TRP A 576 -11.55 -15.69 7.38
C TRP A 576 -10.97 -16.75 6.43
N TRP A 577 -10.80 -17.96 6.95
CA TRP A 577 -10.19 -19.03 6.17
C TRP A 577 -10.74 -20.40 6.55
N ASP A 578 -10.75 -21.32 5.58
CA ASP A 578 -11.07 -22.73 5.78
C ASP A 578 -10.02 -23.39 6.71
N ASN A 579 -10.46 -24.27 7.59
CA ASN A 579 -9.59 -24.97 8.55
C ASN A 579 -8.59 -25.95 7.89
N SER A 580 -8.63 -26.12 6.58
CA SER A 580 -7.58 -26.82 5.83
C SER A 580 -6.28 -26.02 5.73
N VAL A 581 -6.29 -24.74 6.11
CA VAL A 581 -5.11 -23.86 6.14
C VAL A 581 -4.88 -23.34 7.54
N THR A 582 -3.61 -23.32 7.96
CA THR A 582 -3.16 -22.72 9.23
C THR A 582 -2.12 -21.64 9.00
N SER A 583 -1.74 -20.94 10.06
CA SER A 583 -0.74 -19.86 10.04
C SER A 583 -1.14 -18.66 9.18
N VAL A 584 -2.45 -18.40 9.05
CA VAL A 584 -2.97 -17.17 8.49
C VAL A 584 -2.94 -16.12 9.60
N ASP A 585 -2.13 -15.07 9.44
CA ASP A 585 -1.90 -14.02 10.43
C ASP A 585 -1.98 -12.64 9.75
N PRO A 586 -3.16 -12.00 9.72
CA PRO A 586 -3.32 -10.72 9.02
C PRO A 586 -2.48 -9.61 9.64
N SER A 587 -1.74 -8.88 8.80
CA SER A 587 -0.98 -7.70 9.18
C SER A 587 -1.83 -6.43 9.16
N LEU A 588 -1.37 -5.43 9.91
CA LEU A 588 -1.89 -4.07 9.91
C LEU A 588 -1.69 -3.38 8.53
N LEU A 589 -0.51 -3.57 7.92
CA LEU A 589 -0.13 -2.95 6.65
C LEU A 589 -0.56 -3.80 5.44
N VAL A 590 -0.73 -3.16 4.29
CA VAL A 590 -0.76 -3.85 3.00
C VAL A 590 0.55 -4.65 2.83
N PRO A 591 0.51 -5.92 2.44
CA PRO A 591 -0.59 -6.63 1.77
C PRO A 591 -1.52 -7.43 2.71
N TYR A 592 -1.81 -6.97 3.91
CA TYR A 592 -2.75 -7.55 4.86
C TYR A 592 -2.42 -9.01 5.20
N TYR A 593 -3.31 -9.99 4.93
CA TYR A 593 -3.05 -11.40 5.22
C TYR A 593 -2.02 -12.05 4.27
N PHE A 594 -1.66 -11.41 3.17
CA PHE A 594 -0.60 -11.91 2.27
C PHE A 594 0.82 -11.74 2.82
N TRP A 595 1.04 -10.88 3.82
CA TRP A 595 2.40 -10.59 4.30
C TRP A 595 3.18 -11.85 4.71
N ASN A 596 2.50 -12.90 5.18
CA ASN A 596 3.11 -14.16 5.59
C ASN A 596 2.67 -15.37 4.74
N PHE A 597 2.35 -15.17 3.45
CA PHE A 597 1.87 -16.25 2.56
C PHE A 597 2.82 -17.47 2.54
N TRP A 598 4.08 -17.30 2.83
CA TRP A 598 5.07 -18.38 2.97
C TRP A 598 4.87 -19.25 4.22
N ASP A 599 4.13 -18.78 5.21
CA ASP A 599 3.81 -19.52 6.43
C ASP A 599 2.51 -20.30 6.33
N TRP A 600 1.64 -19.97 5.37
CA TRP A 600 0.38 -20.68 5.18
C TRP A 600 0.63 -22.17 4.99
N THR A 601 0.06 -23.00 5.88
CA THR A 601 0.38 -24.43 5.93
C THR A 601 -0.91 -25.24 5.77
N PRO A 602 -0.94 -26.22 4.83
CA PRO A 602 -2.05 -27.13 4.75
C PRO A 602 -2.12 -27.97 6.04
N THR A 603 -3.33 -28.13 6.60
CA THR A 603 -3.55 -29.09 7.71
C THR A 603 -3.38 -30.51 7.17
N ALA A 604 -2.68 -31.36 7.94
CA ALA A 604 -2.63 -32.77 7.60
C ALA A 604 -4.05 -33.34 7.66
N GLY A 605 -4.55 -33.85 6.53
CA GLY A 605 -5.86 -34.45 6.39
C GLY A 605 -6.00 -35.76 7.18
#